data_82bcb0267c1d7602f7c5c9391a04650e
#
_entry.id   82bcb0267c1d7602f7c5c9391a04650e
#
_cell.length_a   1.000
_cell.length_b   1.000
_cell.length_c   1.000
_cell.angle_alpha   90.00
_cell.angle_beta   90.00
_cell.angle_gamma   90.00
#
_symmetry.space_group_name_H-M   'P 1'
#
loop_
_entity.id
_entity.type
_entity.pdbx_description
1 polymer ?
#
loop_
_entity_poly.entity_id
_entity_poly.type
_entity_poly.pdbx_seq_one_letter_code
_entity_poly.pdbx_strand_id
1 'polypeptide(L)'
;DSGEPSFDYMGLARSGIMTVVGEPDMEPLSIAGGIADQMGAIMLAYGVMAALLARDKYGMGQEVDTSHLGSMTALQGLNVACKTILGKEFKRIPRAAAPSPLWNHYKCEDGKWICLAMPQQDRYWPDFCKVLGVEHLIDDARFATMGSRAEHAEDMMLILDPAFASKPRDAWMKALKDGGDFIYTVVNTISDLPNDEQMTANEYIVDYDHPRLGKTQVVGVPVRLS
;
A
#
# COMPACT_ATOMS: atom_id res chain seq x y z
N ASP A 1 10.23 21.07 22.82
CA ASP A 1 9.97 19.61 22.82
C ASP A 1 11.20 18.75 22.50
N SER A 2 12.37 19.35 22.26
CA SER A 2 13.60 18.61 21.91
C SER A 2 14.17 17.75 23.03
N GLY A 3 13.71 17.91 24.26
CA GLY A 3 14.10 17.11 25.42
C GLY A 3 13.15 15.94 25.75
N GLU A 4 12.05 15.83 25.05
CA GLU A 4 11.07 14.79 25.33
C GLU A 4 11.46 13.46 24.66
N PRO A 5 11.35 12.32 25.39
CA PRO A 5 11.63 11.03 24.82
C PRO A 5 10.63 10.69 23.69
N SER A 6 11.13 10.08 22.62
CA SER A 6 10.32 9.67 21.48
C SER A 6 10.66 8.24 21.10
N PHE A 7 9.62 7.47 20.77
CA PHE A 7 9.67 6.13 20.21
C PHE A 7 8.78 6.06 18.97
N ASP A 8 8.84 4.97 18.22
CA ASP A 8 8.02 4.69 17.05
C ASP A 8 6.56 5.12 17.23
N TYR A 9 5.93 4.67 18.31
CA TYR A 9 4.50 4.91 18.58
C TYR A 9 4.18 6.41 18.71
N MET A 10 5.09 7.23 19.24
CA MET A 10 4.91 8.68 19.33
C MET A 10 4.97 9.33 17.96
N GLY A 11 5.87 8.86 17.09
CA GLY A 11 5.95 9.27 15.69
C GLY A 11 4.69 8.97 14.91
N LEU A 12 4.15 7.76 15.06
CA LEU A 12 2.87 7.37 14.46
C LEU A 12 1.72 8.25 14.95
N ALA A 13 1.60 8.43 16.26
CA ALA A 13 0.49 9.20 16.86
C ALA A 13 0.50 10.67 16.43
N ARG A 14 1.64 11.37 16.58
CA ARG A 14 1.74 12.81 16.27
C ARG A 14 1.68 13.12 14.78
N SER A 15 2.07 12.23 13.92
CA SER A 15 2.02 12.43 12.47
C SER A 15 0.61 12.33 11.87
N GLY A 16 -0.36 11.82 12.63
CA GLY A 16 -1.75 11.64 12.18
C GLY A 16 -2.00 10.38 11.35
N ILE A 17 -0.97 9.55 11.07
CA ILE A 17 -1.15 8.34 10.24
C ILE A 17 -2.14 7.36 10.84
N MET A 18 -2.21 7.29 12.17
CA MET A 18 -3.13 6.39 12.88
C MET A 18 -4.61 6.68 12.62
N THR A 19 -4.93 7.86 12.09
CA THR A 19 -6.31 8.29 11.82
C THR A 19 -6.72 8.14 10.36
N VAL A 20 -5.79 7.80 9.46
CA VAL A 20 -6.07 7.64 8.03
C VAL A 20 -6.03 6.18 7.56
N VAL A 21 -5.62 5.25 8.40
CA VAL A 21 -5.64 3.80 8.12
C VAL A 21 -6.86 3.15 8.78
N GLY A 22 -7.44 2.15 8.11
CA GLY A 22 -8.62 1.40 8.58
C GLY A 22 -9.96 1.94 8.09
N GLU A 23 -11.04 1.41 8.64
CA GLU A 23 -12.43 1.81 8.33
C GLU A 23 -12.83 3.09 9.13
N PRO A 24 -13.86 3.83 8.70
CA PRO A 24 -14.22 5.14 9.27
C PRO A 24 -14.39 5.21 10.78
N ASP A 25 -15.10 4.24 11.34
CA ASP A 25 -15.51 4.26 12.75
C ASP A 25 -14.52 3.54 13.69
N MET A 26 -13.37 3.13 13.16
CA MET A 26 -12.32 2.52 13.98
C MET A 26 -11.59 3.57 14.82
N GLU A 27 -11.15 3.17 16.00
CA GLU A 27 -10.17 3.92 16.80
C GLU A 27 -8.88 4.17 16.00
N PRO A 28 -8.01 5.09 16.44
CA PRO A 28 -6.70 5.26 15.83
C PRO A 28 -5.92 3.93 15.82
N LEU A 29 -5.46 3.50 14.65
CA LEU A 29 -4.76 2.22 14.48
C LEU A 29 -3.25 2.43 14.40
N SER A 30 -2.49 1.66 15.17
CA SER A 30 -1.05 1.58 15.00
C SER A 30 -0.68 0.68 13.82
N ILE A 31 0.44 0.99 13.17
CA ILE A 31 1.07 0.13 12.16
C ILE A 31 2.22 -0.60 12.86
N ALA A 32 2.17 -1.93 12.86
CA ALA A 32 3.21 -2.76 13.48
C ALA A 32 4.54 -2.67 12.71
N GLY A 33 5.64 -3.00 13.38
CA GLY A 33 6.96 -3.17 12.75
C GLY A 33 7.89 -1.96 12.84
N GLY A 34 7.62 -0.97 13.71
CA GLY A 34 8.54 0.16 13.90
C GLY A 34 8.59 1.08 12.67
N ILE A 35 7.45 1.41 12.08
CA ILE A 35 7.37 2.15 10.80
C ILE A 35 7.98 3.55 10.91
N ALA A 36 7.76 4.25 12.03
CA ALA A 36 8.35 5.57 12.24
C ALA A 36 9.86 5.49 12.48
N ASP A 37 10.33 4.47 13.22
CA ASP A 37 11.75 4.18 13.39
C ASP A 37 12.44 3.88 12.05
N GLN A 38 11.84 2.98 11.25
CA GLN A 38 12.35 2.62 9.93
C GLN A 38 12.39 3.83 8.98
N MET A 39 11.33 4.62 8.95
CA MET A 39 11.30 5.83 8.12
C MET A 39 12.30 6.87 8.61
N GLY A 40 12.47 7.02 9.93
CA GLY A 40 13.50 7.86 10.55
C GLY A 40 14.91 7.44 10.14
N ALA A 41 15.20 6.15 10.17
CA ALA A 41 16.49 5.59 9.74
C ALA A 41 16.77 5.86 8.25
N ILE A 42 15.77 5.69 7.38
CA ILE A 42 15.89 5.97 5.94
C ILE A 42 16.16 7.48 5.72
N MET A 43 15.42 8.36 6.38
CA MET A 43 15.60 9.81 6.25
C MET A 43 16.94 10.27 6.80
N LEU A 44 17.42 9.66 7.89
CA LEU A 44 18.77 9.94 8.42
C LEU A 44 19.85 9.50 7.42
N ALA A 45 19.76 8.31 6.88
CA ALA A 45 20.71 7.82 5.88
C ALA A 45 20.73 8.73 4.62
N TYR A 46 19.55 9.14 4.14
CA TYR A 46 19.41 10.11 3.04
C TYR A 46 20.08 11.44 3.37
N GLY A 47 19.85 12.00 4.57
CA GLY A 47 20.47 13.25 5.02
C GLY A 47 21.99 13.14 5.12
N VAL A 48 22.51 12.02 5.66
CA VAL A 48 23.96 11.76 5.76
C VAL A 48 24.59 11.69 4.38
N MET A 49 23.98 10.98 3.42
CA MET A 49 24.49 10.90 2.04
C MET A 49 24.51 12.28 1.36
N ALA A 50 23.46 13.09 1.55
CA ALA A 50 23.42 14.46 1.05
C ALA A 50 24.50 15.35 1.67
N ALA A 51 24.75 15.24 2.97
CA ALA A 51 25.79 15.97 3.68
C ALA A 51 27.20 15.57 3.22
N LEU A 52 27.44 14.26 3.00
CA LEU A 52 28.71 13.77 2.45
C LEU A 52 28.97 14.31 1.05
N LEU A 53 27.96 14.28 0.17
CA LEU A 53 28.06 14.83 -1.17
C LEU A 53 28.35 16.35 -1.15
N ALA A 54 27.69 17.10 -0.26
CA ALA A 54 27.96 18.53 -0.07
C ALA A 54 29.36 18.78 0.44
N ARG A 55 29.86 17.99 1.38
CA ARG A 55 31.23 18.06 1.88
C ARG A 55 32.23 17.82 0.75
N ASP A 56 32.03 16.78 -0.04
CA ASP A 56 32.97 16.42 -1.10
C ASP A 56 32.98 17.47 -2.23
N LYS A 57 31.82 18.07 -2.54
CA LYS A 57 31.66 19.06 -3.60
C LYS A 57 32.02 20.48 -3.20
N TYR A 58 31.75 20.87 -1.96
CA TYR A 58 31.84 22.26 -1.50
C TYR A 58 32.77 22.44 -0.28
N GLY A 59 33.34 21.38 0.25
CA GLY A 59 34.21 21.43 1.45
C GLY A 59 33.48 21.74 2.75
N MET A 60 32.14 21.65 2.77
CA MET A 60 31.33 22.02 3.93
C MET A 60 30.88 20.78 4.72
N GLY A 61 31.33 20.67 5.96
CA GLY A 61 30.74 19.78 6.94
C GLY A 61 29.47 20.38 7.53
N GLN A 62 28.46 19.56 7.88
CA GLN A 62 27.22 20.03 8.46
C GLN A 62 26.63 18.98 9.41
N GLU A 63 25.85 19.45 10.36
CA GLU A 63 25.02 18.60 11.21
C GLU A 63 23.84 18.06 10.43
N VAL A 64 23.46 16.81 10.69
CA VAL A 64 22.28 16.18 10.12
C VAL A 64 21.33 15.83 11.24
N ASP A 65 20.20 16.50 11.28
CA ASP A 65 19.12 16.25 12.25
C ASP A 65 17.88 15.70 11.55
N THR A 66 17.24 14.73 12.17
CA THR A 66 15.98 14.14 11.73
C THR A 66 15.13 13.73 12.93
N SER A 67 13.82 13.58 12.70
CA SER A 67 12.89 13.14 13.74
C SER A 67 11.85 12.17 13.20
N HIS A 68 11.28 11.35 14.07
CA HIS A 68 10.14 10.50 13.71
C HIS A 68 8.99 11.32 13.12
N LEU A 69 8.65 12.45 13.75
CA LEU A 69 7.58 13.33 13.29
C LEU A 69 7.85 13.87 11.88
N GLY A 70 9.06 14.42 11.64
CA GLY A 70 9.44 14.93 10.32
C GLY A 70 9.43 13.85 9.24
N SER A 71 9.99 12.67 9.57
CA SER A 71 10.06 11.53 8.67
C SER A 71 8.66 10.99 8.30
N MET A 72 7.78 10.85 9.29
CA MET A 72 6.40 10.42 9.06
C MET A 72 5.55 11.48 8.35
N THR A 73 5.85 12.77 8.54
CA THR A 73 5.23 13.86 7.76
C THR A 73 5.64 13.79 6.29
N ALA A 74 6.93 13.52 6.03
CA ALA A 74 7.43 13.33 4.66
C ALA A 74 6.80 12.11 3.98
N LEU A 75 6.64 10.98 4.69
CA LEU A 75 5.95 9.80 4.19
C LEU A 75 4.51 10.09 3.76
N GLN A 76 3.83 10.97 4.48
CA GLN A 76 2.46 11.39 4.22
C GLN A 76 2.37 12.68 3.38
N GLY A 77 3.40 13.02 2.62
CA GLY A 77 3.48 14.29 1.90
C GLY A 77 2.24 14.63 1.07
N LEU A 78 1.61 13.63 0.43
CA LEU A 78 0.36 13.83 -0.32
C LEU A 78 -0.80 14.23 0.60
N ASN A 79 -1.00 13.55 1.72
CA ASN A 79 -2.07 13.85 2.68
C ASN A 79 -1.88 15.25 3.26
N VAL A 80 -0.66 15.57 3.65
CA VAL A 80 -0.30 16.88 4.20
C VAL A 80 -0.52 17.99 3.17
N ALA A 81 -0.06 17.80 1.93
CA ALA A 81 -0.25 18.76 0.84
C ALA A 81 -1.76 19.00 0.53
N CYS A 82 -2.57 17.95 0.49
CA CYS A 82 -4.02 18.12 0.33
C CYS A 82 -4.62 18.97 1.43
N LYS A 83 -4.23 18.80 2.67
CA LYS A 83 -4.73 19.63 3.78
C LYS A 83 -4.22 21.06 3.72
N THR A 84 -2.91 21.24 3.50
CA THR A 84 -2.28 22.58 3.61
C THR A 84 -2.53 23.45 2.38
N ILE A 85 -2.64 22.85 1.18
CA ILE A 85 -2.80 23.58 -0.08
C ILE A 85 -4.28 23.67 -0.47
N LEU A 86 -5.03 22.57 -0.36
CA LEU A 86 -6.41 22.49 -0.84
C LEU A 86 -7.46 22.64 0.28
N GLY A 87 -7.04 22.66 1.55
CA GLY A 87 -7.94 22.67 2.70
C GLY A 87 -8.71 21.35 2.90
N LYS A 88 -8.45 20.33 2.05
CA LYS A 88 -9.13 19.05 2.08
C LYS A 88 -8.39 18.05 2.94
N GLU A 89 -9.12 17.13 3.55
CA GLU A 89 -8.56 16.10 4.41
C GLU A 89 -8.92 14.74 3.84
N PHE A 90 -7.94 13.85 3.73
CA PHE A 90 -8.18 12.44 3.43
C PHE A 90 -8.83 11.79 4.66
N LYS A 91 -10.09 11.40 4.50
CA LYS A 91 -10.81 10.65 5.52
C LYS A 91 -10.78 9.17 5.17
N ARG A 92 -10.92 8.32 6.19
CA ARG A 92 -11.21 6.92 5.97
C ARG A 92 -12.52 6.80 5.19
N ILE A 93 -12.53 5.95 4.18
CA ILE A 93 -13.72 5.64 3.38
C ILE A 93 -13.97 4.16 3.56
N PRO A 94 -15.22 3.73 3.84
CA PRO A 94 -15.53 2.30 3.91
C PRO A 94 -15.13 1.63 2.61
N ARG A 95 -14.53 0.45 2.68
CA ARG A 95 -14.15 -0.30 1.48
C ARG A 95 -15.34 -0.50 0.53
N ALA A 96 -16.52 -0.76 1.09
CA ALA A 96 -17.75 -0.94 0.32
C ALA A 96 -18.23 0.33 -0.40
N ALA A 97 -17.90 1.51 0.13
CA ALA A 97 -18.22 2.80 -0.48
C ALA A 97 -17.05 3.41 -1.27
N ALA A 98 -15.98 2.64 -1.50
CA ALA A 98 -14.86 3.10 -2.32
C ALA A 98 -15.34 3.47 -3.73
N PRO A 99 -14.99 4.65 -4.27
CA PRO A 99 -15.54 5.17 -5.52
C PRO A 99 -15.11 4.38 -6.77
N SER A 100 -14.23 3.41 -6.62
CA SER A 100 -13.76 2.56 -7.71
C SER A 100 -13.73 1.10 -7.32
N PRO A 101 -14.51 0.24 -7.98
CA PRO A 101 -14.42 -1.21 -7.80
C PRO A 101 -13.11 -1.78 -8.35
N LEU A 102 -12.51 -1.11 -9.30
CA LEU A 102 -11.24 -1.51 -9.92
C LEU A 102 -10.01 -0.88 -9.24
N TRP A 103 -10.23 -0.14 -8.14
CA TRP A 103 -9.22 0.31 -7.20
C TRP A 103 -9.65 -0.11 -5.80
N ASN A 104 -9.66 -1.43 -5.58
CA ASN A 104 -10.20 -2.04 -4.38
C ASN A 104 -9.57 -3.43 -4.17
N HIS A 105 -9.94 -4.11 -3.10
CA HIS A 105 -9.48 -5.45 -2.79
C HIS A 105 -10.65 -6.36 -2.43
N TYR A 106 -10.52 -7.65 -2.80
CA TYR A 106 -11.62 -8.62 -2.74
C TYR A 106 -11.17 -9.90 -2.07
N LYS A 107 -12.04 -10.44 -1.19
CA LYS A 107 -11.81 -11.70 -0.52
C LYS A 107 -12.28 -12.86 -1.39
N CYS A 108 -11.40 -13.84 -1.58
CA CYS A 108 -11.68 -15.05 -2.34
C CYS A 108 -12.24 -16.17 -1.44
N GLU A 109 -12.72 -17.27 -2.06
CA GLU A 109 -13.27 -18.43 -1.39
C GLU A 109 -12.33 -19.01 -0.31
N ASP A 110 -11.04 -19.06 -0.59
CA ASP A 110 -9.99 -19.59 0.29
C ASP A 110 -9.57 -18.61 1.41
N GLY A 111 -10.31 -17.51 1.58
CA GLY A 111 -10.04 -16.48 2.58
C GLY A 111 -8.89 -15.54 2.27
N LYS A 112 -8.17 -15.76 1.18
CA LYS A 112 -7.10 -14.88 0.70
C LYS A 112 -7.68 -13.71 -0.09
N TRP A 113 -6.84 -12.71 -0.38
CA TRP A 113 -7.28 -11.46 -1.00
C TRP A 113 -6.55 -11.17 -2.30
N ILE A 114 -7.26 -10.50 -3.22
CA ILE A 114 -6.73 -9.89 -4.43
C ILE A 114 -6.90 -8.38 -4.34
N CYS A 115 -5.89 -7.63 -4.79
CA CYS A 115 -5.94 -6.19 -4.94
C CYS A 115 -5.99 -5.84 -6.43
N LEU A 116 -6.90 -4.94 -6.80
CA LEU A 116 -7.02 -4.34 -8.13
C LEU A 116 -6.56 -2.89 -8.09
N ALA A 117 -5.86 -2.44 -9.13
CA ALA A 117 -5.31 -1.09 -9.21
C ALA A 117 -5.44 -0.46 -10.61
N MET A 118 -6.67 -0.39 -11.12
CA MET A 118 -6.99 0.12 -12.47
C MET A 118 -7.71 1.48 -12.39
N PRO A 119 -6.98 2.61 -12.39
CA PRO A 119 -7.59 3.93 -12.25
C PRO A 119 -8.45 4.33 -13.47
N GLN A 120 -8.15 3.80 -14.66
CA GLN A 120 -8.92 4.06 -15.89
C GLN A 120 -10.04 3.03 -16.04
N GLN A 121 -11.00 3.04 -15.13
CA GLN A 121 -12.01 1.99 -14.98
C GLN A 121 -12.77 1.65 -16.26
N ASP A 122 -13.22 2.65 -17.02
CA ASP A 122 -14.10 2.44 -18.18
C ASP A 122 -13.43 1.59 -19.27
N ARG A 123 -12.09 1.70 -19.41
CA ARG A 123 -11.32 0.88 -20.34
C ARG A 123 -11.38 -0.62 -20.00
N TYR A 124 -11.36 -0.94 -18.72
CA TYR A 124 -11.25 -2.33 -18.25
C TYR A 124 -12.61 -2.96 -17.94
N TRP A 125 -13.64 -2.14 -17.73
CA TRP A 125 -14.92 -2.58 -17.18
C TRP A 125 -15.59 -3.70 -17.97
N PRO A 126 -15.73 -3.64 -19.32
CA PRO A 126 -16.39 -4.70 -20.08
C PRO A 126 -15.69 -6.05 -19.97
N ASP A 127 -14.37 -6.09 -20.08
CA ASP A 127 -13.62 -7.34 -20.02
C ASP A 127 -13.53 -7.87 -18.58
N PHE A 128 -13.44 -6.98 -17.60
CA PHE A 128 -13.51 -7.33 -16.20
C PHE A 128 -14.85 -8.01 -15.85
N CYS A 129 -15.98 -7.46 -16.30
CA CYS A 129 -17.29 -8.06 -16.08
C CYS A 129 -17.40 -9.46 -16.70
N LYS A 130 -16.84 -9.67 -17.89
CA LYS A 130 -16.80 -11.00 -18.55
C LYS A 130 -15.99 -11.99 -17.71
N VAL A 131 -14.83 -11.61 -17.23
CA VAL A 131 -13.97 -12.49 -16.41
C VAL A 131 -14.65 -12.88 -15.10
N LEU A 132 -15.39 -11.96 -14.50
CA LEU A 132 -16.13 -12.23 -13.27
C LEU A 132 -17.46 -13.00 -13.51
N GLY A 133 -17.98 -13.08 -14.73
CA GLY A 133 -19.29 -13.66 -15.03
C GLY A 133 -20.47 -12.77 -14.61
N VAL A 134 -20.26 -11.45 -14.71
CA VAL A 134 -21.24 -10.42 -14.35
C VAL A 134 -21.51 -9.46 -15.51
N GLU A 135 -21.56 -9.98 -16.72
CA GLU A 135 -21.69 -9.21 -17.98
C GLU A 135 -22.91 -8.32 -18.01
N HIS A 136 -23.97 -8.68 -17.29
CA HIS A 136 -25.18 -7.87 -17.15
C HIS A 136 -24.93 -6.48 -16.54
N LEU A 137 -23.78 -6.27 -15.87
CA LEU A 137 -23.40 -4.96 -15.33
C LEU A 137 -22.84 -4.01 -16.39
N ILE A 138 -22.47 -4.50 -17.57
CA ILE A 138 -21.86 -3.68 -18.64
C ILE A 138 -22.86 -2.63 -19.10
N ASP A 139 -24.12 -3.04 -19.33
CA ASP A 139 -25.19 -2.19 -19.83
C ASP A 139 -26.12 -1.65 -18.73
N ASP A 140 -25.85 -1.96 -17.46
CA ASP A 140 -26.60 -1.40 -16.34
C ASP A 140 -26.22 0.07 -16.14
N ALA A 141 -27.21 0.95 -16.28
CA ALA A 141 -27.02 2.41 -16.17
C ALA A 141 -26.34 2.84 -14.86
N ARG A 142 -26.52 2.07 -13.77
CA ARG A 142 -25.87 2.33 -12.47
C ARG A 142 -24.36 2.13 -12.52
N PHE A 143 -23.86 1.31 -13.47
CA PHE A 143 -22.46 0.89 -13.52
C PHE A 143 -21.77 1.16 -14.87
N ALA A 144 -22.45 1.81 -15.80
CA ALA A 144 -21.96 2.05 -17.15
C ALA A 144 -20.75 2.99 -17.22
N THR A 145 -20.63 3.95 -16.30
CA THR A 145 -19.53 4.92 -16.27
C THR A 145 -18.83 4.95 -14.93
N MET A 146 -17.60 5.47 -14.90
CA MET A 146 -16.85 5.67 -13.65
C MET A 146 -17.65 6.51 -12.62
N GLY A 147 -18.35 7.55 -13.08
CA GLY A 147 -19.17 8.40 -12.22
C GLY A 147 -20.36 7.65 -11.61
N SER A 148 -21.13 6.94 -12.44
CA SER A 148 -22.27 6.16 -11.95
C SER A 148 -21.85 5.00 -11.04
N ARG A 149 -20.70 4.35 -11.30
CA ARG A 149 -20.15 3.34 -10.38
C ARG A 149 -19.77 3.93 -9.01
N ALA A 150 -19.23 5.15 -8.99
CA ALA A 150 -18.91 5.81 -7.72
C ALA A 150 -20.16 6.15 -6.91
N GLU A 151 -21.24 6.55 -7.57
CA GLU A 151 -22.54 6.85 -6.93
C GLU A 151 -23.23 5.59 -6.39
N HIS A 152 -23.01 4.43 -7.02
CA HIS A 152 -23.60 3.13 -6.68
C HIS A 152 -22.57 2.13 -6.14
N ALA A 153 -21.52 2.62 -5.47
CA ALA A 153 -20.41 1.78 -5.04
C ALA A 153 -20.85 0.65 -4.10
N GLU A 154 -21.71 0.93 -3.13
CA GLU A 154 -22.21 -0.07 -2.17
C GLU A 154 -23.04 -1.15 -2.86
N ASP A 155 -23.95 -0.78 -3.78
CA ASP A 155 -24.75 -1.73 -4.58
C ASP A 155 -23.85 -2.66 -5.39
N MET A 156 -22.77 -2.11 -5.95
CA MET A 156 -21.84 -2.86 -6.75
C MET A 156 -21.03 -3.85 -5.89
N MET A 157 -20.63 -3.48 -4.67
CA MET A 157 -19.93 -4.39 -3.76
C MET A 157 -20.79 -5.58 -3.35
N LEU A 158 -22.12 -5.41 -3.24
CA LEU A 158 -23.05 -6.52 -2.98
C LEU A 158 -23.06 -7.57 -4.13
N ILE A 159 -22.62 -7.19 -5.33
CA ILE A 159 -22.49 -8.09 -6.48
C ILE A 159 -21.07 -8.65 -6.62
N LEU A 160 -20.06 -7.78 -6.49
CA LEU A 160 -18.68 -8.18 -6.75
C LEU A 160 -18.07 -9.01 -5.61
N ASP A 161 -18.41 -8.74 -4.35
CA ASP A 161 -17.89 -9.52 -3.22
C ASP A 161 -18.31 -11.01 -3.32
N PRO A 162 -19.60 -11.37 -3.56
CA PRO A 162 -19.98 -12.76 -3.80
C PRO A 162 -19.33 -13.36 -5.04
N ALA A 163 -19.15 -12.57 -6.12
CA ALA A 163 -18.48 -13.05 -7.34
C ALA A 163 -17.04 -13.49 -7.03
N PHE A 164 -16.25 -12.65 -6.34
CA PHE A 164 -14.88 -13.01 -5.93
C PHE A 164 -14.84 -14.16 -4.91
N ALA A 165 -15.82 -14.24 -4.01
CA ALA A 165 -15.93 -15.34 -3.04
C ALA A 165 -16.30 -16.70 -3.68
N SER A 166 -16.57 -16.77 -4.99
CA SER A 166 -16.96 -18.00 -5.70
C SER A 166 -15.81 -18.91 -6.10
N LYS A 167 -14.56 -18.43 -6.03
CA LYS A 167 -13.36 -19.20 -6.43
C LYS A 167 -12.19 -18.88 -5.51
N PRO A 168 -11.22 -19.81 -5.36
CA PRO A 168 -9.98 -19.53 -4.64
C PRO A 168 -9.11 -18.50 -5.38
N ARG A 169 -8.23 -17.80 -4.65
CA ARG A 169 -7.39 -16.72 -5.16
C ARG A 169 -6.62 -17.10 -6.43
N ASP A 170 -5.97 -18.26 -6.43
CA ASP A 170 -5.10 -18.66 -7.54
C ASP A 170 -5.91 -18.91 -8.84
N ALA A 171 -7.16 -19.36 -8.72
CA ALA A 171 -8.06 -19.49 -9.87
C ALA A 171 -8.43 -18.10 -10.43
N TRP A 172 -8.67 -17.12 -9.57
CA TRP A 172 -8.88 -15.73 -10.00
C TRP A 172 -7.64 -15.10 -10.61
N MET A 173 -6.45 -15.32 -10.03
CA MET A 173 -5.19 -14.84 -10.61
C MET A 173 -5.00 -15.35 -12.04
N LYS A 174 -5.32 -16.64 -12.28
CA LYS A 174 -5.28 -17.22 -13.63
C LYS A 174 -6.36 -16.60 -14.54
N ALA A 175 -7.60 -16.49 -14.09
CA ALA A 175 -8.69 -15.96 -14.88
C ALA A 175 -8.45 -14.49 -15.29
N LEU A 176 -7.94 -13.66 -14.39
CA LEU A 176 -7.56 -12.28 -14.68
C LEU A 176 -6.41 -12.20 -15.68
N LYS A 177 -5.40 -13.08 -15.54
CA LYS A 177 -4.28 -13.13 -16.48
C LYS A 177 -4.71 -13.50 -17.91
N ASP A 178 -5.62 -14.47 -18.02
CA ASP A 178 -6.08 -14.97 -19.31
C ASP A 178 -7.14 -14.05 -19.93
N GLY A 179 -7.83 -13.23 -19.14
CA GLY A 179 -9.00 -12.45 -19.56
C GLY A 179 -8.73 -11.02 -20.03
N GLY A 180 -7.52 -10.47 -19.84
CA GLY A 180 -7.20 -9.13 -20.30
C GLY A 180 -5.92 -8.55 -19.72
N ASP A 181 -5.63 -7.30 -20.10
CA ASP A 181 -4.46 -6.54 -19.62
C ASP A 181 -4.82 -5.80 -18.30
N PHE A 182 -5.18 -6.55 -17.27
CA PHE A 182 -5.56 -6.00 -15.97
C PHE A 182 -4.36 -5.71 -15.09
N ILE A 183 -4.52 -4.73 -14.20
CA ILE A 183 -3.53 -4.39 -13.17
C ILE A 183 -4.05 -4.90 -11.83
N TYR A 184 -3.46 -5.97 -11.34
CA TYR A 184 -3.87 -6.66 -10.11
C TYR A 184 -2.68 -7.37 -9.47
N THR A 185 -2.82 -7.69 -8.18
CA THR A 185 -1.85 -8.49 -7.45
C THR A 185 -2.50 -9.24 -6.30
N VAL A 186 -1.77 -10.18 -5.71
CA VAL A 186 -2.17 -10.83 -4.46
C VAL A 186 -1.95 -9.88 -3.28
N VAL A 187 -2.76 -10.02 -2.23
CA VAL A 187 -2.44 -9.44 -0.92
C VAL A 187 -1.72 -10.51 -0.12
N ASN A 188 -0.43 -10.32 0.08
CA ASN A 188 0.41 -11.22 0.87
C ASN A 188 0.32 -10.90 2.36
N THR A 189 0.49 -11.90 3.19
CA THR A 189 0.87 -11.75 4.59
C THR A 189 2.39 -11.68 4.70
N ILE A 190 2.92 -11.25 5.85
CA ILE A 190 4.38 -11.27 6.10
C ILE A 190 4.94 -12.70 5.98
N SER A 191 4.16 -13.72 6.34
CA SER A 191 4.56 -15.12 6.22
C SER A 191 4.66 -15.63 4.79
N ASP A 192 4.04 -14.96 3.83
CA ASP A 192 4.11 -15.33 2.41
C ASP A 192 5.40 -14.82 1.74
N LEU A 193 5.99 -13.73 2.27
CA LEU A 193 7.11 -13.02 1.62
C LEU A 193 8.35 -13.90 1.36
N PRO A 194 8.77 -14.81 2.27
CA PRO A 194 9.92 -15.67 2.00
C PRO A 194 9.76 -16.60 0.80
N ASN A 195 8.51 -16.87 0.40
CA ASN A 195 8.18 -17.75 -0.73
C ASN A 195 7.68 -16.98 -1.97
N ASP A 196 7.68 -15.66 -1.93
CA ASP A 196 7.27 -14.82 -3.07
C ASP A 196 8.38 -14.79 -4.13
N GLU A 197 8.01 -15.09 -5.39
CA GLU A 197 8.96 -15.16 -6.50
C GLU A 197 9.68 -13.83 -6.76
N GLN A 198 8.98 -12.69 -6.57
CA GLN A 198 9.59 -11.38 -6.75
C GLN A 198 10.54 -11.01 -5.62
N MET A 199 10.24 -11.42 -4.39
CA MET A 199 11.14 -11.25 -3.25
C MET A 199 12.44 -12.02 -3.47
N THR A 200 12.35 -13.25 -3.96
CA THR A 200 13.51 -14.11 -4.25
C THR A 200 14.30 -13.58 -5.45
N ALA A 201 13.63 -13.30 -6.57
CA ALA A 201 14.29 -12.85 -7.81
C ALA A 201 15.02 -11.50 -7.64
N ASN A 202 14.55 -10.65 -6.75
CA ASN A 202 15.17 -9.36 -6.45
C ASN A 202 16.08 -9.37 -5.22
N GLU A 203 16.26 -10.52 -4.57
CA GLU A 203 17.08 -10.66 -3.36
C GLU A 203 16.63 -9.68 -2.23
N TYR A 204 15.31 -9.41 -2.14
CA TYR A 204 14.76 -8.62 -1.04
C TYR A 204 14.71 -9.38 0.27
N ILE A 205 14.76 -10.71 0.20
CA ILE A 205 15.01 -11.62 1.32
C ILE A 205 16.16 -12.53 0.89
N VAL A 206 17.20 -12.60 1.70
CA VAL A 206 18.42 -13.35 1.40
C VAL A 206 18.77 -14.32 2.52
N ASP A 207 19.34 -15.46 2.15
CA ASP A 207 19.86 -16.41 3.12
C ASP A 207 21.07 -15.82 3.86
N TYR A 208 21.13 -16.07 5.14
CA TYR A 208 22.19 -15.61 6.03
C TYR A 208 22.57 -16.68 7.04
N ASP A 209 23.87 -16.94 7.15
CA ASP A 209 24.42 -17.86 8.17
C ASP A 209 24.76 -17.08 9.44
N HIS A 210 23.79 -17.00 10.34
CA HIS A 210 23.94 -16.23 11.56
C HIS A 210 24.79 -16.97 12.59
N PRO A 211 25.82 -16.33 13.20
CA PRO A 211 26.79 -17.02 14.08
C PRO A 211 26.21 -17.76 15.27
N ARG A 212 25.01 -17.37 15.74
CA ARG A 212 24.32 -17.99 16.88
C ARG A 212 23.06 -18.75 16.52
N LEU A 213 22.35 -18.33 15.45
CA LEU A 213 21.07 -18.89 15.05
C LEU A 213 21.20 -19.92 13.92
N GLY A 214 22.38 -20.02 13.29
CA GLY A 214 22.59 -20.84 12.12
C GLY A 214 21.92 -20.24 10.87
N LYS A 215 21.51 -21.10 9.95
CA LYS A 215 20.86 -20.68 8.70
C LYS A 215 19.55 -19.96 8.98
N THR A 216 19.43 -18.74 8.52
CA THR A 216 18.24 -17.88 8.64
C THR A 216 18.09 -17.03 7.38
N GLN A 217 17.08 -16.21 7.33
CA GLN A 217 16.87 -15.23 6.26
C GLN A 217 16.81 -13.82 6.84
N VAL A 218 17.31 -12.87 6.10
CA VAL A 218 17.27 -11.44 6.47
C VAL A 218 16.78 -10.59 5.30
N VAL A 219 16.34 -9.40 5.60
CA VAL A 219 15.98 -8.41 4.58
C VAL A 219 17.23 -8.00 3.83
N GLY A 220 17.21 -8.12 2.51
CA GLY A 220 18.28 -7.69 1.60
C GLY A 220 18.24 -6.19 1.34
N VAL A 221 19.21 -5.71 0.57
CA VAL A 221 19.29 -4.29 0.18
C VAL A 221 18.30 -4.02 -0.96
N PRO A 222 17.32 -3.11 -0.79
CA PRO A 222 16.28 -2.88 -1.79
C PRO A 222 16.75 -2.01 -2.98
N VAL A 223 17.97 -1.49 -2.94
CA VAL A 223 18.56 -0.63 -3.99
C VAL A 223 19.77 -1.33 -4.58
N ARG A 224 19.79 -1.47 -5.90
CA ARG A 224 20.94 -2.00 -6.65
C ARG A 224 21.63 -0.86 -7.42
N LEU A 225 22.94 -0.87 -7.40
CA LEU A 225 23.78 0.01 -8.21
C LEU A 225 24.43 -0.86 -9.29
N SER A 226 24.44 -0.38 -10.52
CA SER A 226 25.10 -1.03 -11.68
C SER A 226 26.60 -0.78 -11.68
#